data_195386c0b0e723371062d8091d5f532a
#
_entry.id   195386c0b0e723371062d8091d5f532a
#
_cell.length_a   1.000
_cell.length_b   1.000
_cell.length_c   1.000
_cell.angle_alpha   90.00
_cell.angle_beta   90.00
_cell.angle_gamma   90.00
#
_symmetry.space_group_name_H-M   'P 1'
#
loop_
_entity.id
_entity.type
_entity.pdbx_description
1 polymer ?
#
loop_
_entity_poly.entity_id
_entity_poly.type
_entity_poly.pdbx_seq_one_letter_code
_entity_poly.pdbx_strand_id
1 'polypeptide(L)'
;MLSGIQRYIMSGGRLGSQTYNICRSGYFQLTNIIRTFVEYNKYYQPQKAMEEPFDYSQVPFTFGMCAAENCPQASTCLRQIALKHAPANKVFLPIMNPNHIKGIKEKCDYFCSNEKVRYAKGFMCTINALTVRVANTFRYRMIGYLGRKNYYLKRSDKLALTPAEQQWIINTAKELGVIQSEYFDSYIVEYNWDR
;
A
#
# COMPACT_ATOMS: atom_id res chain seq x y z
N MET A 1 -10.49 48.26 15.91
CA MET A 1 -10.74 47.44 17.11
C MET A 1 -10.18 46.07 16.84
N LEU A 2 -9.10 45.74 17.54
CA LEU A 2 -8.37 44.50 17.51
C LEU A 2 -9.05 43.48 18.45
N SER A 3 -9.13 42.21 18.06
CA SER A 3 -9.09 41.00 18.90
C SER A 3 -9.59 39.83 18.05
N GLY A 4 -8.98 38.65 18.04
CA GLY A 4 -8.12 37.97 18.92
C GLY A 4 -7.48 36.79 18.21
N ILE A 5 -6.20 36.69 18.42
CA ILE A 5 -5.37 35.53 18.03
C ILE A 5 -5.53 34.48 19.11
N GLN A 6 -6.16 33.37 18.80
CA GLN A 6 -6.26 32.23 19.72
C GLN A 6 -5.07 31.31 19.51
N ARG A 7 -4.17 31.25 20.51
CA ARG A 7 -3.03 30.34 20.58
C ARG A 7 -3.53 28.93 20.85
N TYR A 8 -3.27 28.00 19.94
CA TYR A 8 -3.39 26.58 20.25
C TYR A 8 -2.06 26.05 20.80
N ILE A 9 -2.10 25.64 22.04
CA ILE A 9 -1.03 24.91 22.74
C ILE A 9 -1.10 23.46 22.26
N MET A 10 -0.03 22.97 21.66
CA MET A 10 0.13 21.59 21.24
C MET A 10 0.54 20.76 22.46
N SER A 11 -0.39 20.03 23.05
CA SER A 11 -0.09 18.97 24.00
C SER A 11 0.18 17.67 23.23
N GLY A 12 1.32 17.04 23.50
CA GLY A 12 1.74 15.79 22.86
C GLY A 12 0.78 14.64 23.17
N GLY A 13 0.25 14.04 22.12
CA GLY A 13 -0.58 12.82 22.14
C GLY A 13 -0.15 11.89 21.02
N ARG A 14 -0.07 10.61 21.31
CA ARG A 14 0.37 9.48 20.47
C ARG A 14 -0.26 9.51 19.07
N LEU A 15 0.58 9.38 18.06
CA LEU A 15 0.16 9.21 16.67
C LEU A 15 -0.46 7.81 16.47
N GLY A 16 -1.76 7.74 16.56
CA GLY A 16 -2.55 6.65 16.01
C GLY A 16 -2.74 6.87 14.51
N SER A 17 -2.88 5.78 13.76
CA SER A 17 -3.11 5.73 12.31
C SER A 17 -4.15 6.77 11.86
N GLN A 18 -3.72 7.83 11.21
CA GLN A 18 -4.61 8.85 10.65
C GLN A 18 -4.96 8.50 9.21
N THR A 19 -6.21 8.14 8.99
CA THR A 19 -6.86 8.16 7.69
C THR A 19 -7.16 9.60 7.31
N TYR A 20 -6.50 10.12 6.27
CA TYR A 20 -6.78 11.45 5.74
C TYR A 20 -7.93 11.37 4.73
N ASN A 21 -9.09 11.88 5.13
CA ASN A 21 -10.18 12.20 4.20
C ASN A 21 -9.89 13.56 3.57
N ILE A 22 -9.52 13.60 2.29
CA ILE A 22 -9.33 14.84 1.55
C ILE A 22 -10.39 14.93 0.45
N CYS A 23 -11.55 15.48 0.82
CA CYS A 23 -12.49 16.05 -0.11
C CYS A 23 -12.84 17.47 0.34
N ARG A 24 -12.07 18.48 -0.07
CA ARG A 24 -12.52 19.88 -0.07
C ARG A 24 -11.73 20.75 -1.05
N SER A 25 -12.46 21.34 -1.97
CA SER A 25 -12.04 22.40 -2.89
C SER A 25 -11.67 23.70 -2.15
N GLY A 26 -10.57 24.35 -2.53
CA GLY A 26 -10.23 25.70 -2.08
C GLY A 26 -8.99 26.24 -2.79
N TYR A 27 -9.20 27.20 -3.71
CA TYR A 27 -8.12 28.01 -4.29
C TYR A 27 -7.40 28.79 -3.20
N PHE A 28 -6.07 28.66 -3.10
CA PHE A 28 -5.25 29.56 -2.29
C PHE A 28 -4.08 30.12 -3.10
N GLN A 29 -3.83 31.42 -2.96
CA GLN A 29 -2.89 32.22 -3.75
C GLN A 29 -1.41 31.85 -3.50
N LEU A 30 -0.66 31.70 -4.61
CA LEU A 30 0.67 31.12 -4.73
C LEU A 30 1.82 32.16 -4.73
N THR A 31 1.94 33.08 -3.82
CA THR A 31 3.06 34.01 -3.86
C THR A 31 3.95 34.13 -2.62
N ASN A 32 3.60 33.51 -1.49
CA ASN A 32 4.45 33.57 -0.28
C ASN A 32 4.96 32.22 0.26
N ILE A 33 4.68 31.13 -0.45
CA ILE A 33 4.96 29.76 0.05
C ILE A 33 6.39 29.29 -0.31
N ILE A 34 6.97 29.81 -1.38
CA ILE A 34 8.28 29.33 -1.88
C ILE A 34 9.44 29.67 -0.93
N ARG A 35 9.39 30.79 -0.22
CA ARG A 35 10.47 31.19 0.68
C ARG A 35 10.49 30.41 1.99
N THR A 36 9.35 30.03 2.50
CA THR A 36 9.20 29.17 3.70
C THR A 36 9.53 27.71 3.44
N PHE A 37 9.35 27.22 2.21
CA PHE A 37 9.66 25.83 1.85
C PHE A 37 11.17 25.54 1.80
N VAL A 38 11.98 26.51 1.39
CA VAL A 38 13.43 26.34 1.31
C VAL A 38 14.09 26.36 2.71
N GLU A 39 13.60 27.18 3.63
CA GLU A 39 14.07 27.17 5.02
C GLU A 39 13.59 25.94 5.80
N TYR A 40 12.37 25.48 5.56
CA TYR A 40 11.82 24.27 6.20
C TYR A 40 12.59 23.01 5.81
N ASN A 41 13.02 22.87 4.55
CA ASN A 41 13.81 21.72 4.09
C ASN A 41 15.25 21.69 4.63
N LYS A 42 15.78 22.80 5.14
CA LYS A 42 17.12 22.86 5.74
C LYS A 42 17.16 22.29 7.16
N TYR A 43 16.01 22.22 7.83
CA TYR A 43 15.85 21.64 9.17
C TYR A 43 15.23 20.22 9.15
N TYR A 44 14.62 19.82 8.05
CA TYR A 44 14.10 18.47 7.88
C TYR A 44 15.19 17.59 7.28
N GLN A 45 16.16 17.20 8.10
CA GLN A 45 16.92 15.98 7.81
C GLN A 45 15.86 14.87 7.79
N PRO A 46 15.71 14.11 6.68
CA PRO A 46 14.86 12.91 6.74
C PRO A 46 15.48 12.03 7.80
N GLN A 47 14.85 11.98 8.96
CA GLN A 47 15.20 10.97 9.96
C GLN A 47 15.15 9.66 9.18
N LYS A 48 16.32 9.01 9.08
CA LYS A 48 16.47 7.68 8.52
C LYS A 48 15.31 6.89 9.12
N ALA A 49 14.30 6.59 8.30
CA ALA A 49 13.09 5.94 8.78
C ALA A 49 13.58 4.74 9.57
N MET A 50 13.34 4.72 10.87
CA MET A 50 13.62 3.53 11.68
C MET A 50 12.81 2.43 10.99
N GLU A 51 13.52 1.51 10.34
CA GLU A 51 12.90 0.35 9.73
C GLU A 51 12.09 -0.30 10.84
N GLU A 52 10.77 -0.25 10.69
CA GLU A 52 9.89 -0.90 11.65
C GLU A 52 10.30 -2.37 11.74
N PRO A 53 10.47 -2.92 12.94
CA PRO A 53 10.87 -4.31 13.09
C PRO A 53 9.89 -5.20 12.32
N PHE A 54 10.42 -6.18 11.61
CA PHE A 54 9.60 -7.11 10.83
C PHE A 54 8.57 -7.81 11.74
N ASP A 55 7.30 -7.62 11.44
CA ASP A 55 6.20 -8.23 12.18
C ASP A 55 5.83 -9.59 11.58
N TYR A 56 6.23 -10.67 12.26
CA TYR A 56 5.93 -12.03 11.84
C TYR A 56 4.41 -12.35 11.85
N SER A 57 3.59 -11.61 12.57
CA SER A 57 2.13 -11.84 12.61
C SER A 57 1.46 -11.62 11.25
N GLN A 58 2.09 -10.84 10.37
CA GLN A 58 1.63 -10.58 9.01
C GLN A 58 1.94 -11.72 8.03
N VAL A 59 2.79 -12.68 8.41
CA VAL A 59 3.18 -13.80 7.52
C VAL A 59 2.01 -14.77 7.36
N PRO A 60 1.49 -14.98 6.13
CA PRO A 60 0.41 -15.93 5.91
C PRO A 60 0.85 -17.36 6.26
N PHE A 61 -0.04 -18.14 6.84
CA PHE A 61 0.26 -19.52 7.23
C PHE A 61 0.75 -20.39 6.05
N THR A 62 0.29 -20.11 4.84
CA THR A 62 0.67 -20.82 3.61
C THR A 62 1.93 -20.30 2.94
N PHE A 63 2.55 -19.22 3.47
CA PHE A 63 3.72 -18.62 2.86
C PHE A 63 4.95 -19.50 3.08
N GLY A 64 5.42 -20.15 2.01
CA GLY A 64 6.61 -21.01 2.05
C GLY A 64 7.87 -20.21 2.34
N MET A 65 8.51 -20.45 3.49
CA MET A 65 9.78 -19.85 3.88
C MET A 65 10.97 -20.58 3.28
N CYS A 66 12.12 -19.92 3.18
CA CYS A 66 13.31 -20.48 2.54
C CYS A 66 14.46 -20.63 3.55
N ALA A 67 15.01 -21.84 3.64
CA ALA A 67 16.14 -22.18 4.52
C ALA A 67 17.47 -22.32 3.77
N ALA A 68 17.65 -21.66 2.61
CA ALA A 68 18.91 -21.70 1.87
C ALA A 68 19.99 -20.89 2.59
N GLU A 69 21.09 -21.53 3.01
CA GLU A 69 22.15 -20.92 3.83
C GLU A 69 23.00 -19.89 3.06
N ASN A 70 23.32 -20.15 1.78
CA ASN A 70 24.23 -19.34 0.98
C ASN A 70 23.52 -18.58 -0.15
N CYS A 71 22.32 -18.06 0.12
CA CYS A 71 21.58 -17.31 -0.89
C CYS A 71 22.10 -15.86 -0.96
N PRO A 72 22.55 -15.38 -2.14
CA PRO A 72 23.04 -14.01 -2.29
C PRO A 72 21.95 -12.96 -2.08
N GLN A 73 20.69 -13.33 -2.24
CA GLN A 73 19.53 -12.46 -2.07
C GLN A 73 18.84 -12.61 -0.69
N ALA A 74 19.48 -13.29 0.26
CA ALA A 74 18.89 -13.59 1.57
C ALA A 74 18.41 -12.33 2.34
N SER A 75 19.16 -11.24 2.25
CA SER A 75 18.86 -9.97 2.95
C SER A 75 17.64 -9.23 2.42
N THR A 76 17.30 -9.42 1.14
CA THR A 76 16.17 -8.77 0.46
C THR A 76 15.03 -9.72 0.14
N CYS A 77 15.19 -11.00 0.48
CA CYS A 77 14.17 -12.02 0.22
C CYS A 77 13.23 -12.20 1.42
N LEU A 78 11.97 -11.88 1.22
CA LEU A 78 10.92 -11.97 2.25
C LEU A 78 10.78 -13.39 2.83
N ARG A 79 11.03 -14.44 2.02
CA ARG A 79 11.00 -15.84 2.48
C ARG A 79 12.10 -16.17 3.49
N GLN A 80 13.26 -15.59 3.31
CA GLN A 80 14.40 -15.71 4.24
C GLN A 80 14.18 -14.86 5.49
N ILE A 81 13.69 -13.63 5.31
CA ILE A 81 13.40 -12.71 6.41
C ILE A 81 12.32 -13.30 7.31
N ALA A 82 11.25 -13.84 6.73
CA ALA A 82 10.17 -14.48 7.50
C ALA A 82 10.70 -15.68 8.33
N LEU A 83 11.59 -16.49 7.77
CA LEU A 83 12.18 -17.61 8.53
C LEU A 83 13.02 -17.13 9.70
N LYS A 84 13.86 -16.10 9.51
CA LYS A 84 14.72 -15.52 10.56
C LYS A 84 13.92 -14.95 11.73
N HIS A 85 12.71 -14.46 11.47
CA HIS A 85 11.84 -13.86 12.49
C HIS A 85 10.74 -14.81 12.97
N ALA A 86 10.79 -16.09 12.57
CA ALA A 86 9.81 -17.08 13.01
C ALA A 86 9.89 -17.25 14.54
N PRO A 87 8.76 -17.17 15.25
CA PRO A 87 8.73 -17.34 16.69
C PRO A 87 9.20 -18.72 17.14
N ALA A 88 10.06 -18.79 18.15
CA ALA A 88 10.64 -20.05 18.64
C ALA A 88 9.60 -21.05 19.19
N ASN A 89 8.42 -20.58 19.57
CA ASN A 89 7.33 -21.42 20.06
C ASN A 89 6.51 -22.09 18.94
N LYS A 90 6.76 -21.77 17.66
CA LYS A 90 6.11 -22.44 16.52
C LYS A 90 6.78 -23.77 16.23
N VAL A 91 6.05 -24.87 16.46
CA VAL A 91 6.54 -26.25 16.24
C VAL A 91 6.63 -26.59 14.75
N PHE A 92 5.72 -26.06 13.92
CA PHE A 92 5.68 -26.32 12.48
C PHE A 92 5.76 -25.03 11.68
N LEU A 93 6.61 -25.06 10.65
CA LEU A 93 6.78 -23.95 9.71
C LEU A 93 6.67 -24.46 8.27
N PRO A 94 5.98 -23.75 7.37
CA PRO A 94 5.95 -24.08 5.95
C PRO A 94 7.30 -23.71 5.31
N ILE A 95 8.17 -24.69 5.10
CA ILE A 95 9.49 -24.50 4.49
C ILE A 95 9.48 -25.09 3.08
N MET A 96 10.04 -24.35 2.13
CA MET A 96 10.25 -24.83 0.76
C MET A 96 11.23 -26.01 0.76
N ASN A 97 11.00 -27.00 -0.12
CA ASN A 97 11.83 -28.19 -0.19
C ASN A 97 13.32 -27.85 -0.41
N PRO A 98 14.21 -28.11 0.58
CA PRO A 98 15.62 -27.73 0.50
C PRO A 98 16.34 -28.41 -0.68
N ASN A 99 15.94 -29.61 -1.05
CA ASN A 99 16.57 -30.33 -2.17
C ASN A 99 16.28 -29.67 -3.52
N HIS A 100 15.09 -29.07 -3.67
CA HIS A 100 14.74 -28.33 -4.85
C HIS A 100 15.53 -27.00 -4.92
N ILE A 101 15.69 -26.31 -3.81
CA ILE A 101 16.35 -25.01 -3.73
C ILE A 101 17.87 -25.13 -3.97
N LYS A 102 18.52 -26.19 -3.53
CA LYS A 102 19.97 -26.42 -3.74
C LYS A 102 20.41 -26.35 -5.20
N GLY A 103 19.50 -26.58 -6.14
CA GLY A 103 19.78 -26.50 -7.59
C GLY A 103 19.77 -25.08 -8.18
N ILE A 104 19.33 -24.07 -7.43
CA ILE A 104 19.15 -22.70 -7.91
C ILE A 104 20.45 -21.90 -7.67
N LYS A 105 21.19 -21.58 -8.75
CA LYS A 105 22.53 -20.95 -8.63
C LYS A 105 22.53 -19.43 -8.75
N GLU A 106 21.84 -18.83 -9.72
CA GLU A 106 21.97 -17.39 -10.02
C GLU A 106 20.66 -16.61 -9.88
N LYS A 107 19.57 -17.11 -10.46
CA LYS A 107 18.25 -16.47 -10.43
C LYS A 107 17.26 -17.37 -9.73
N CYS A 108 16.72 -16.89 -8.62
CA CYS A 108 15.71 -17.62 -7.87
C CYS A 108 14.31 -17.26 -8.36
N ASP A 109 13.61 -18.22 -8.98
CA ASP A 109 12.23 -18.03 -9.45
C ASP A 109 11.23 -17.84 -8.28
N TYR A 110 11.66 -18.22 -7.08
CA TYR A 110 10.88 -18.06 -5.84
C TYR A 110 11.26 -16.82 -5.05
N PHE A 111 12.12 -15.95 -5.59
CA PHE A 111 12.49 -14.71 -4.93
C PHE A 111 11.25 -13.85 -4.67
N CYS A 112 11.08 -13.41 -3.44
CA CYS A 112 10.02 -12.52 -3.02
C CYS A 112 10.66 -11.28 -2.38
N SER A 113 10.51 -10.12 -3.03
CA SER A 113 11.10 -8.87 -2.53
C SER A 113 10.50 -8.47 -1.19
N ASN A 114 11.34 -7.94 -0.29
CA ASN A 114 10.91 -7.32 0.96
C ASN A 114 10.45 -5.86 0.78
N GLU A 115 10.32 -5.40 -0.46
CA GLU A 115 9.76 -4.08 -0.71
C GLU A 115 8.26 -4.08 -0.43
N LYS A 116 7.83 -3.11 0.36
CA LYS A 116 6.42 -2.89 0.62
C LYS A 116 5.73 -2.32 -0.62
N VAL A 117 4.55 -2.84 -0.92
CA VAL A 117 3.73 -2.45 -2.07
C VAL A 117 2.52 -1.66 -1.60
N ARG A 118 2.18 -0.59 -2.32
CA ARG A 118 0.99 0.22 -2.04
C ARG A 118 -0.24 -0.42 -2.68
N TYR A 119 -1.12 -0.93 -1.85
CA TYR A 119 -2.44 -1.44 -2.24
C TYR A 119 -3.50 -0.37 -2.02
N ALA A 120 -4.50 -0.31 -2.90
CA ALA A 120 -5.66 0.56 -2.70
C ALA A 120 -6.83 -0.23 -2.10
N LYS A 121 -7.70 0.48 -1.37
CA LYS A 121 -8.90 -0.09 -0.74
C LYS A 121 -10.11 0.76 -1.07
N GLY A 122 -11.15 0.09 -1.59
CA GLY A 122 -12.36 0.77 -2.06
C GLY A 122 -12.13 1.62 -3.31
N PHE A 123 -13.18 1.86 -4.07
CA PHE A 123 -13.19 2.79 -5.20
C PHE A 123 -14.56 3.47 -5.37
N MET A 124 -15.22 3.73 -4.25
CA MET A 124 -16.49 4.47 -4.25
C MET A 124 -16.29 5.92 -4.70
N CYS A 125 -15.13 6.53 -4.41
CA CYS A 125 -14.76 7.84 -4.97
C CYS A 125 -14.89 7.88 -6.48
N THR A 126 -14.38 6.86 -7.18
CA THR A 126 -14.50 6.75 -8.64
C THR A 126 -15.95 6.55 -9.08
N ILE A 127 -16.70 5.66 -8.42
CA ILE A 127 -18.09 5.37 -8.78
C ILE A 127 -18.97 6.62 -8.61
N ASN A 128 -18.79 7.38 -7.54
CA ASN A 128 -19.56 8.57 -7.24
C ASN A 128 -19.30 9.74 -8.21
N ALA A 129 -18.14 9.74 -8.88
CA ALA A 129 -17.80 10.71 -9.91
C ALA A 129 -18.46 10.39 -11.28
N LEU A 130 -18.97 9.16 -11.47
CA LEU A 130 -19.60 8.73 -12.71
C LEU A 130 -21.08 9.11 -12.75
N THR A 131 -21.57 9.51 -13.92
CA THR A 131 -23.02 9.59 -14.15
C THR A 131 -23.66 8.21 -14.10
N VAL A 132 -24.93 8.11 -13.74
CA VAL A 132 -25.64 6.82 -13.56
C VAL A 132 -25.49 5.88 -14.77
N ARG A 133 -25.58 6.44 -15.98
CA ARG A 133 -25.46 5.68 -17.24
C ARG A 133 -24.05 5.11 -17.39
N VAL A 134 -23.02 5.91 -17.12
CA VAL A 134 -21.62 5.52 -17.25
C VAL A 134 -21.20 4.58 -16.13
N ALA A 135 -21.73 4.75 -14.90
CA ALA A 135 -21.50 3.89 -13.77
C ALA A 135 -21.89 2.42 -14.05
N ASN A 136 -22.96 2.18 -14.80
CA ASN A 136 -23.32 0.83 -15.21
C ASN A 136 -22.29 0.23 -16.16
N THR A 137 -21.81 0.98 -17.15
CA THR A 137 -20.77 0.53 -18.07
C THR A 137 -19.47 0.22 -17.32
N PHE A 138 -19.06 1.11 -16.41
CA PHE A 138 -17.91 0.91 -15.54
C PHE A 138 -18.07 -0.38 -14.73
N ARG A 139 -19.20 -0.56 -14.05
CA ARG A 139 -19.48 -1.76 -13.25
C ARG A 139 -19.35 -3.05 -14.06
N TYR A 140 -19.89 -3.11 -15.26
CA TYR A 140 -19.80 -4.32 -16.10
C TYR A 140 -18.35 -4.62 -16.52
N ARG A 141 -17.58 -3.59 -16.88
CA ARG A 141 -16.15 -3.74 -17.18
C ARG A 141 -15.37 -4.25 -15.97
N MET A 142 -15.64 -3.68 -14.77
CA MET A 142 -15.01 -4.12 -13.52
C MET A 142 -15.33 -5.57 -13.18
N ILE A 143 -16.61 -5.97 -13.34
CA ILE A 143 -17.03 -7.36 -13.10
C ILE A 143 -16.36 -8.31 -14.10
N GLY A 144 -16.22 -7.90 -15.36
CA GLY A 144 -15.52 -8.69 -16.38
C GLY A 144 -14.05 -8.92 -16.05
N TYR A 145 -13.36 -7.92 -15.50
CA TYR A 145 -11.93 -8.00 -15.17
C TYR A 145 -11.67 -8.67 -13.82
N LEU A 146 -12.37 -8.26 -12.77
CA LEU A 146 -12.14 -8.73 -11.40
C LEU A 146 -12.91 -10.01 -11.04
N GLY A 147 -13.96 -10.32 -11.80
CA GLY A 147 -14.99 -11.27 -11.40
C GLY A 147 -15.99 -10.68 -10.41
N ARG A 148 -17.23 -11.18 -10.46
CA ARG A 148 -18.36 -10.62 -9.68
C ARG A 148 -18.10 -10.57 -8.16
N LYS A 149 -17.59 -11.65 -7.57
CA LYS A 149 -17.32 -11.74 -6.13
C LYS A 149 -16.26 -10.69 -5.72
N ASN A 150 -15.12 -10.66 -6.42
CA ASN A 150 -14.01 -9.76 -6.11
C ASN A 150 -14.39 -8.30 -6.32
N TYR A 151 -15.18 -7.99 -7.37
CA TYR A 151 -15.70 -6.64 -7.59
C TYR A 151 -16.39 -6.08 -6.34
N TYR A 152 -17.31 -6.83 -5.74
CA TYR A 152 -18.03 -6.36 -4.56
C TYR A 152 -17.14 -6.27 -3.32
N LEU A 153 -16.24 -7.22 -3.12
CA LEU A 153 -15.29 -7.20 -2.01
C LEU A 153 -14.32 -6.01 -2.10
N LYS A 154 -13.76 -5.77 -3.29
CA LYS A 154 -12.80 -4.69 -3.53
C LYS A 154 -13.49 -3.31 -3.52
N ARG A 155 -14.71 -3.22 -4.04
CA ARG A 155 -15.51 -1.99 -3.98
C ARG A 155 -15.80 -1.56 -2.54
N SER A 156 -16.11 -2.51 -1.67
CA SER A 156 -16.50 -2.27 -0.26
C SER A 156 -15.32 -2.32 0.72
N ASP A 157 -14.08 -2.14 0.24
CA ASP A 157 -12.87 -2.11 1.08
C ASP A 157 -12.52 -3.44 1.80
N LYS A 158 -13.22 -4.52 1.52
CA LYS A 158 -12.99 -5.83 2.16
C LYS A 158 -11.81 -6.61 1.57
N LEU A 159 -11.39 -6.27 0.35
CA LEU A 159 -10.26 -6.85 -0.35
C LEU A 159 -9.46 -5.74 -1.03
N ALA A 160 -8.14 -5.75 -0.83
CA ALA A 160 -7.25 -4.75 -1.41
C ALA A 160 -7.08 -4.94 -2.93
N LEU A 161 -6.74 -3.84 -3.60
CA LEU A 161 -6.46 -3.77 -5.03
C LEU A 161 -4.95 -3.75 -5.26
N THR A 162 -4.46 -4.67 -6.05
CA THR A 162 -3.06 -4.71 -6.47
C THR A 162 -2.72 -3.49 -7.36
N PRO A 163 -1.44 -3.11 -7.50
CA PRO A 163 -1.03 -2.01 -8.40
C PRO A 163 -1.52 -2.19 -9.84
N ALA A 164 -1.52 -3.40 -10.37
CA ALA A 164 -2.02 -3.69 -11.70
C ALA A 164 -3.54 -3.44 -11.83
N GLU A 165 -4.30 -3.86 -10.84
CA GLU A 165 -5.74 -3.62 -10.78
C GLU A 165 -6.06 -2.13 -10.61
N GLN A 166 -5.28 -1.41 -9.80
CA GLN A 166 -5.40 0.05 -9.63
C GLN A 166 -5.22 0.75 -10.98
N GLN A 167 -4.15 0.40 -11.72
CA GLN A 167 -3.89 1.01 -13.02
C GLN A 167 -5.01 0.71 -14.03
N TRP A 168 -5.54 -0.50 -14.01
CA TRP A 168 -6.64 -0.88 -14.89
C TRP A 168 -7.93 -0.10 -14.57
N ILE A 169 -8.26 0.07 -13.28
CA ILE A 169 -9.41 0.87 -12.81
C ILE A 169 -9.25 2.33 -13.24
N ILE A 170 -8.07 2.91 -13.02
CA ILE A 170 -7.77 4.30 -13.40
C ILE A 170 -7.94 4.50 -14.90
N ASN A 171 -7.38 3.61 -15.71
CA ASN A 171 -7.47 3.70 -17.16
C ASN A 171 -8.92 3.61 -17.63
N THR A 172 -9.69 2.65 -17.10
CA THR A 172 -11.10 2.50 -17.44
C THR A 172 -11.93 3.71 -17.01
N ALA A 173 -11.66 4.29 -15.86
CA ALA A 173 -12.34 5.51 -15.40
C ALA A 173 -12.05 6.69 -16.33
N LYS A 174 -10.78 6.88 -16.74
CA LYS A 174 -10.38 7.92 -17.69
C LYS A 174 -11.03 7.76 -19.06
N GLU A 175 -11.09 6.54 -19.59
CA GLU A 175 -11.81 6.24 -20.85
C GLU A 175 -13.29 6.58 -20.78
N LEU A 176 -13.88 6.51 -19.59
CA LEU A 176 -15.26 6.86 -19.33
C LEU A 176 -15.48 8.34 -18.95
N GLY A 177 -14.42 9.16 -19.09
CA GLY A 177 -14.48 10.61 -18.90
C GLY A 177 -14.27 11.08 -17.45
N VAL A 178 -13.84 10.20 -16.54
CA VAL A 178 -13.50 10.58 -15.15
C VAL A 178 -12.02 10.87 -15.05
N ILE A 179 -11.69 12.14 -14.80
CA ILE A 179 -10.32 12.61 -14.52
C ILE A 179 -10.35 13.24 -13.14
N GLN A 180 -9.66 12.63 -12.18
CA GLN A 180 -9.60 13.08 -10.79
C GLN A 180 -8.22 12.80 -10.18
N SER A 181 -7.91 13.47 -9.08
CA SER A 181 -6.63 13.28 -8.37
C SER A 181 -6.59 11.95 -7.60
N GLU A 182 -7.72 11.55 -7.03
CA GLU A 182 -7.85 10.34 -6.22
C GLU A 182 -8.95 9.43 -6.76
N TYR A 183 -8.58 8.18 -7.04
CA TYR A 183 -9.50 7.16 -7.59
C TYR A 183 -9.96 6.14 -6.55
N PHE A 184 -9.30 6.07 -5.41
CA PHE A 184 -9.54 5.06 -4.37
C PHE A 184 -9.87 5.72 -3.04
N ASP A 185 -10.61 4.99 -2.21
CA ASP A 185 -11.11 5.53 -0.96
C ASP A 185 -10.00 5.60 0.11
N SER A 186 -9.06 4.65 0.10
CA SER A 186 -7.87 4.63 0.98
C SER A 186 -6.74 3.77 0.42
N TYR A 187 -5.58 3.79 1.09
CA TYR A 187 -4.41 2.98 0.72
C TYR A 187 -3.79 2.34 1.95
N ILE A 188 -3.21 1.16 1.73
CA ILE A 188 -2.37 0.44 2.69
C ILE A 188 -1.03 0.10 2.05
N VAL A 189 0.01 -0.03 2.87
CA VAL A 189 1.36 -0.38 2.41
C VAL A 189 1.77 -1.66 3.13
N GLU A 190 1.85 -2.75 2.38
CA GLU A 190 2.08 -4.10 2.91
C GLU A 190 3.07 -4.86 2.04
N TYR A 191 3.60 -5.97 2.55
CA TYR A 191 4.42 -6.88 1.75
C TYR A 191 3.56 -7.64 0.73
N ASN A 192 4.17 -7.98 -0.41
CA ASN A 192 3.51 -8.83 -1.40
C ASN A 192 3.75 -10.31 -1.06
N TRP A 193 2.76 -10.94 -0.45
CA TRP A 193 2.81 -12.35 -0.04
C TRP A 193 2.43 -13.34 -1.15
N ASP A 194 1.93 -12.88 -2.29
CA ASP A 194 1.34 -13.71 -3.36
C ASP A 194 2.37 -14.24 -4.38
N ARG A 195 3.67 -14.09 -4.10
CA ARG A 195 4.77 -14.58 -4.98
C ARG A 195 5.53 -15.73 -4.39
#